data_e507987df296782ef90bd3575ebf58d3
#
_entry.id   e507987df296782ef90bd3575ebf58d3
#
_cell.length_a   1.000
_cell.length_b   1.000
_cell.length_c   1.000
_cell.angle_alpha   90.00
_cell.angle_beta   90.00
_cell.angle_gamma   90.00
#
_symmetry.space_group_name_H-M   'P 1'
#
loop_
_entity.id
_entity.type
_entity.pdbx_description
1 polymer ?
#
loop_
_entity_poly.entity_id
_entity_poly.type
_entity_poly.pdbx_seq_one_letter_code
_entity_poly.pdbx_strand_id
1 'polypeptide(L)' 'MERRALKAWRQEQGLTQKGLALALGVTPMAVAYWEWGKRRIPALLPLALEALENRLRKEEK' A
#
# COMPACT_ATOMS: atom_id res chain seq x y z
N MET A 1 -9.04 4.58 -5.43
CA MET A 1 -8.91 4.22 -4.00
C MET A 1 -8.85 5.48 -3.16
N GLU A 2 -9.54 5.50 -2.08
CA GLU A 2 -9.57 6.63 -1.17
C GLU A 2 -8.41 6.51 -0.16
N ARG A 3 -7.82 7.66 0.24
CA ARG A 3 -6.61 7.67 1.08
C ARG A 3 -6.76 6.93 2.41
N ARG A 4 -7.92 7.02 3.03
CA ARG A 4 -8.17 6.32 4.30
C ARG A 4 -8.25 4.82 4.12
N ALA A 5 -8.78 4.39 2.97
CA ALA A 5 -8.84 2.97 2.65
C ALA A 5 -7.44 2.40 2.45
N LEU A 6 -6.54 3.17 1.84
CA LEU A 6 -5.15 2.75 1.67
C LEU A 6 -4.47 2.54 3.03
N LYS A 7 -4.61 3.50 3.92
CA LYS A 7 -4.02 3.40 5.26
C LYS A 7 -4.59 2.22 6.03
N ALA A 8 -5.91 2.03 6.00
CA ALA A 8 -6.56 0.92 6.67
C ALA A 8 -6.08 -0.42 6.13
N TRP A 9 -6.00 -0.55 4.81
CA TRP A 9 -5.49 -1.77 4.18
C TRP A 9 -4.06 -2.06 4.62
N ARG A 10 -3.20 -1.04 4.61
CA ARG A 10 -1.81 -1.18 5.01
C ARG A 10 -1.69 -1.68 6.45
N GLN A 11 -2.46 -1.08 7.34
CA GLN A 11 -2.43 -1.46 8.76
C GLN A 11 -2.96 -2.88 8.99
N GLU A 12 -3.97 -3.30 8.23
CA GLU A 12 -4.48 -4.66 8.28
C GLU A 12 -3.42 -5.68 7.88
N GLN A 13 -2.54 -5.32 6.97
CA GLN A 13 -1.45 -6.19 6.55
C GLN A 13 -0.25 -6.14 7.49
N GLY A 14 -0.29 -5.30 8.52
CA GLY A 14 0.81 -5.15 9.45
C GLY A 14 2.02 -4.44 8.87
N LEU A 15 1.82 -3.65 7.82
CA LEU A 15 2.91 -2.96 7.13
C LEU A 15 3.05 -1.51 7.59
N THR A 16 4.31 -1.06 7.69
CA THR A 16 4.61 0.36 7.83
C THR A 16 4.56 1.04 6.46
N GLN A 17 4.58 2.37 6.43
CA GLN A 17 4.69 3.09 5.15
C GLN A 17 5.94 2.67 4.40
N LYS A 18 7.06 2.53 5.10
CA LYS A 18 8.32 2.09 4.52
C LYS A 18 8.20 0.65 4.00
N GLY A 19 7.57 -0.23 4.77
CA GLY A 19 7.39 -1.63 4.37
C GLY A 19 6.54 -1.76 3.10
N LEU A 20 5.45 -1.01 3.03
CA LEU A 20 4.61 -1.00 1.84
C LEU A 20 5.37 -0.44 0.64
N ALA A 21 6.14 0.65 0.84
CA ALA A 21 6.93 1.25 -0.22
C ALA A 21 7.93 0.25 -0.81
N LEU A 22 8.63 -0.48 0.06
CA LEU A 22 9.57 -1.52 -0.39
C LEU A 22 8.87 -2.60 -1.20
N ALA A 23 7.70 -3.04 -0.75
CA ALA A 23 6.95 -4.08 -1.44
C ALA A 23 6.46 -3.63 -2.82
N LEU A 24 6.12 -2.34 -2.95
CA LEU A 24 5.62 -1.77 -4.20
C LEU A 24 6.74 -1.27 -5.13
N GLY A 25 7.96 -1.13 -4.63
CA GLY A 25 9.05 -0.58 -5.41
C GLY A 25 8.97 0.94 -5.56
N VAL A 26 8.37 1.62 -4.59
CA VAL A 26 8.28 3.08 -4.57
C VAL A 26 8.98 3.64 -3.33
N THR A 27 9.08 4.97 -3.23
CA THR A 27 9.69 5.59 -2.05
C THR A 27 8.69 5.64 -0.90
N PRO A 28 9.17 5.61 0.37
CA PRO A 28 8.27 5.79 1.52
C PRO A 28 7.49 7.10 1.47
N MET A 29 8.11 8.16 0.92
CA MET A 29 7.44 9.46 0.78
C MET A 29 6.24 9.38 -0.16
N ALA A 30 6.31 8.56 -1.20
CA ALA A 30 5.18 8.38 -2.11
C ALA A 30 3.97 7.81 -1.36
N VAL A 31 4.20 6.78 -0.53
CA VAL A 31 3.12 6.19 0.27
C VAL A 31 2.55 7.22 1.25
N ALA A 32 3.42 7.97 1.92
CA ALA A 32 2.99 9.00 2.86
C ALA A 32 2.14 10.07 2.17
N TYR A 33 2.55 10.54 1.00
CA TYR A 33 1.80 11.56 0.26
C TYR A 33 0.43 11.05 -0.18
N TRP A 34 0.32 9.80 -0.55
CA TRP A 34 -0.98 9.20 -0.88
C TRP A 34 -1.90 9.19 0.35
N GLU A 35 -1.38 8.79 1.49
CA GLU A 35 -2.17 8.70 2.72
C GLU A 35 -2.54 10.07 3.27
N TRP A 36 -1.68 11.07 3.08
CA TRP A 36 -1.93 12.43 3.51
C TRP A 36 -2.84 13.22 2.56
N GLY A 37 -3.11 12.67 1.39
CA GLY A 37 -3.91 13.36 0.38
C GLY A 37 -3.14 14.43 -0.37
N LYS A 38 -1.82 14.44 -0.30
CA LYS A 38 -0.98 15.40 -1.02
C LYS A 38 -0.73 15.02 -2.47
N ARG A 39 -0.85 13.75 -2.79
CA ARG A 39 -0.72 13.22 -4.14
C ARG A 39 -1.86 12.29 -4.42
N ARG A 40 -2.32 12.30 -5.67
CA ARG A 40 -3.36 11.40 -6.11
C ARG A 40 -2.85 9.96 -6.09
N ILE A 41 -3.64 9.06 -5.54
CA ILE A 41 -3.33 7.64 -5.57
C ILE A 41 -3.48 7.15 -7.02
N PRO A 42 -2.45 6.46 -7.56
CA PRO A 42 -2.55 5.94 -8.94
C PRO A 42 -3.76 5.02 -9.11
N ALA A 43 -4.40 5.13 -10.27
CA ALA A 43 -5.61 4.33 -10.55
C ALA A 43 -5.33 2.82 -10.49
N LEU A 44 -4.11 2.39 -10.80
CA LEU A 44 -3.73 0.98 -10.76
C LEU A 44 -3.30 0.48 -9.38
N LEU A 45 -3.21 1.38 -8.39
CA LEU A 45 -2.75 0.97 -7.07
C LEU A 45 -3.63 -0.11 -6.43
N PRO A 46 -4.97 -0.05 -6.50
CA PRO A 46 -5.78 -1.14 -5.92
C PRO A 46 -5.44 -2.51 -6.49
N LEU A 47 -5.13 -2.61 -7.77
CA LEU A 47 -4.72 -3.88 -8.38
C LEU A 47 -3.37 -4.34 -7.86
N ALA A 48 -2.43 -3.43 -7.68
CA ALA A 48 -1.12 -3.75 -7.11
C ALA A 48 -1.24 -4.24 -5.67
N LEU A 49 -2.11 -3.63 -4.88
CA LEU A 49 -2.35 -4.04 -3.50
C LEU A 49 -3.01 -5.41 -3.44
N GLU A 50 -3.93 -5.70 -4.35
CA GLU A 50 -4.56 -7.02 -4.42
C GLU A 50 -3.53 -8.10 -4.72
N ALA A 51 -2.63 -7.85 -5.67
CA ALA A 51 -1.56 -8.77 -6.00
C ALA A 51 -0.62 -8.98 -4.81
N LEU A 52 -0.29 -7.89 -4.10
CA LEU A 52 0.56 -7.97 -2.92
C LEU A 52 -0.11 -8.75 -1.79
N GLU A 53 -1.40 -8.53 -1.57
CA GLU A 53 -2.15 -9.26 -0.55
C GLU A 53 -2.12 -10.76 -0.83
N ASN A 54 -2.32 -11.15 -2.09
CA ASN A 54 -2.25 -12.57 -2.47
C ASN A 54 -0.88 -13.16 -2.21
N ARG A 55 0.18 -12.40 -2.49
CA ARG A 55 1.56 -12.84 -2.22
C ARG A 55 1.79 -13.03 -0.72
N LEU A 56 1.33 -12.08 0.10
CA LEU A 56 1.49 -12.16 1.55
C LEU A 56 0.77 -13.37 2.14
N ARG A 57 -0.41 -13.69 1.64
CA ARG A 57 -1.13 -14.90 2.08
C ARG A 57 -0.35 -16.16 1.78
N LYS A 58 0.30 -16.24 0.63
CA LYS A 58 1.09 -17.42 0.26
C LYS A 58 2.31 -17.56 1.16
N GLU A 59 2.88 -16.47 1.61
CA GLU A 59 4.06 -16.49 2.47
C GLU A 59 3.75 -16.88 3.91
N GLU A 60 2.49 -16.82 4.31
CA GLU A 60 2.06 -17.16 5.67
C GLU A 60 1.99 -18.67 5.93
N LYS A 61 2.16 -19.50 4.94
CA LYS A 61 2.11 -20.97 5.12
C LYS A 61 3.38 -21.53 5.70
#